data_58701c71fc91ca72920941e318f31e9e
#
_entry.id   58701c71fc91ca72920941e318f31e9e
#
_cell.length_a   1.000
_cell.length_b   1.000
_cell.length_c   1.000
_cell.angle_alpha   90.00
_cell.angle_beta   90.00
_cell.angle_gamma   90.00
#
_symmetry.space_group_name_H-M   'P 1'
#
loop_
_entity.id
_entity.type
_entity.pdbx_description
1 polymer ?
#
loop_
_entity_poly.entity_id
_entity_poly.type
_entity_poly.pdbx_seq_one_letter_code
_entity_poly.pdbx_strand_id
1 'polypeptide(L)'
;MAKILIVDDEEHIRYLYSEELGEAGYEVITTDGGYQLLEMIEEEKPDLVVLDIKMVDYNGLDLLQDIRNKFYNLPVVLCTAYDTFKEDMKSIAADFYVIKSFDLTDLKKKIKMALESRAEVDE
;
A
#
# COMPACT_ATOMS: atom_id res chain seq x y z
N MET A 1 12.64 -11.95 -3.34
CA MET A 1 11.48 -11.35 -4.02
C MET A 1 10.64 -10.59 -2.98
N ALA A 2 10.40 -9.32 -3.22
CA ALA A 2 9.61 -8.53 -2.28
C ALA A 2 8.13 -8.91 -2.35
N LYS A 3 7.48 -8.94 -1.20
CA LYS A 3 6.06 -9.26 -1.08
C LYS A 3 5.27 -7.97 -0.85
N ILE A 4 4.29 -7.71 -1.72
CA ILE A 4 3.45 -6.51 -1.70
C ILE A 4 2.03 -6.91 -1.30
N LEU A 5 1.48 -6.21 -0.32
CA LEU A 5 0.08 -6.39 0.08
C LEU A 5 -0.74 -5.25 -0.51
N ILE A 6 -1.76 -5.60 -1.29
CA ILE A 6 -2.69 -4.63 -1.88
C ILE A 6 -3.98 -4.63 -1.06
N VAL A 7 -4.36 -3.48 -0.53
CA VAL A 7 -5.59 -3.30 0.25
C VAL A 7 -6.52 -2.37 -0.54
N ASP A 8 -7.56 -2.93 -1.14
CA ASP A 8 -8.50 -2.17 -1.98
C ASP A 8 -9.80 -2.96 -2.05
N ASP A 9 -10.93 -2.29 -1.90
CA ASP A 9 -12.23 -2.97 -1.93
C ASP A 9 -12.75 -3.24 -3.34
N GLU A 10 -12.10 -2.71 -4.37
CA GLU A 10 -12.49 -2.93 -5.75
C GLU A 10 -11.76 -4.14 -6.33
N GLU A 11 -12.53 -5.17 -6.69
CA GLU A 11 -11.96 -6.43 -7.19
C GLU A 11 -11.10 -6.24 -8.44
N HIS A 12 -11.57 -5.40 -9.38
CA HIS A 12 -10.84 -5.19 -10.62
C HIS A 12 -9.50 -4.49 -10.41
N ILE A 13 -9.40 -3.63 -9.39
CA ILE A 13 -8.14 -2.99 -9.04
C ILE A 13 -7.18 -4.01 -8.44
N ARG A 14 -7.67 -4.85 -7.52
CA ARG A 14 -6.83 -5.91 -6.96
C ARG A 14 -6.27 -6.83 -8.05
N TYR A 15 -7.11 -7.19 -9.01
CA TYR A 15 -6.69 -8.04 -10.13
C TYR A 15 -5.64 -7.34 -11.00
N LEU A 16 -5.93 -6.11 -11.43
CA LEU A 16 -5.02 -5.36 -12.29
C LEU A 16 -3.66 -5.16 -11.63
N TYR A 17 -3.66 -4.74 -10.38
CA TYR A 17 -2.42 -4.47 -9.66
C TYR A 17 -1.64 -5.76 -9.41
N SER A 18 -2.34 -6.85 -9.10
CA SER A 18 -1.68 -8.16 -8.91
C SER A 18 -0.98 -8.62 -10.18
N GLU A 19 -1.64 -8.48 -11.33
CA GLU A 19 -1.06 -8.88 -12.61
C GLU A 19 0.18 -8.04 -12.94
N GLU A 20 0.04 -6.72 -12.84
CA GLU A 20 1.09 -5.80 -13.22
C GLU A 20 2.30 -5.88 -12.28
N LEU A 21 2.06 -5.97 -10.98
CA LEU A 21 3.16 -6.05 -10.02
C LEU A 21 3.80 -7.43 -10.04
N GLY A 22 3.01 -8.47 -10.28
CA GLY A 22 3.55 -9.81 -10.47
C GLY A 22 4.50 -9.89 -11.65
N GLU A 23 4.13 -9.25 -12.76
CA GLU A 23 4.99 -9.17 -13.94
C GLU A 23 6.27 -8.39 -13.66
N ALA A 24 6.21 -7.43 -12.74
CA ALA A 24 7.39 -6.66 -12.35
C ALA A 24 8.33 -7.44 -11.41
N GLY A 25 7.95 -8.66 -11.02
CA GLY A 25 8.81 -9.52 -10.21
C GLY A 25 8.47 -9.57 -8.73
N TYR A 26 7.35 -8.97 -8.31
CA TYR A 26 6.94 -9.00 -6.91
C TYR A 26 6.01 -10.17 -6.62
N GLU A 27 6.05 -10.66 -5.39
CA GLU A 27 5.03 -11.55 -4.89
C GLU A 27 3.88 -10.66 -4.38
N VAL A 28 2.65 -10.91 -4.82
CA VAL A 28 1.52 -10.03 -4.49
C VAL A 28 0.45 -10.80 -3.73
N ILE A 29 0.01 -10.23 -2.62
CA ILE A 29 -1.16 -10.72 -1.88
C ILE A 29 -2.16 -9.57 -1.81
N THR A 30 -3.45 -9.89 -1.71
CA THR A 30 -4.50 -8.88 -1.74
C THR A 30 -5.52 -9.10 -0.63
N THR A 31 -6.18 -8.01 -0.22
CA THR A 31 -7.32 -8.08 0.67
C THR A 31 -8.32 -6.99 0.28
N ASP A 32 -9.59 -7.23 0.56
CA ASP A 32 -10.67 -6.31 0.18
C ASP A 32 -11.00 -5.27 1.24
N GLY A 33 -10.36 -5.31 2.39
CA GLY A 33 -10.69 -4.34 3.43
C GLY A 33 -9.86 -4.47 4.68
N GLY A 34 -10.28 -3.71 5.69
CA GLY A 34 -9.52 -3.57 6.92
C GLY A 34 -9.76 -4.62 7.98
N TYR A 35 -10.77 -5.48 7.80
CA TYR A 35 -11.07 -6.48 8.80
C TYR A 35 -9.89 -7.47 8.90
N GLN A 36 -9.35 -7.60 10.08
CA GLN A 36 -8.19 -8.45 10.35
C GLN A 36 -6.93 -8.07 9.55
N LEU A 37 -6.86 -6.82 9.07
CA LEU A 37 -5.71 -6.38 8.29
C LEU A 37 -4.41 -6.49 9.06
N LEU A 38 -4.39 -6.06 10.32
CA LEU A 38 -3.18 -6.12 11.14
C LEU A 38 -2.72 -7.56 11.37
N GLU A 39 -3.67 -8.48 11.56
CA GLU A 39 -3.34 -9.89 11.71
C GLU A 39 -2.76 -10.47 10.42
N MET A 40 -3.31 -10.08 9.27
CA MET A 40 -2.82 -10.51 7.98
C MET A 40 -1.39 -10.01 7.74
N ILE A 41 -1.11 -8.77 8.09
CA ILE A 41 0.24 -8.22 7.97
C ILE A 41 1.21 -9.00 8.85
N GLU A 42 0.79 -9.32 10.07
CA GLU A 42 1.63 -10.07 11.00
C GLU A 42 1.94 -11.47 10.48
N GLU A 43 0.94 -12.15 9.90
CA GLU A 43 1.11 -13.51 9.37
C GLU A 43 1.89 -13.55 8.06
N GLU A 44 1.54 -12.67 7.13
CA GLU A 44 2.11 -12.67 5.78
C GLU A 44 3.44 -11.94 5.69
N LYS A 45 3.70 -11.02 6.61
CA LYS A 45 4.94 -10.23 6.67
C LYS A 45 5.30 -9.59 5.33
N PRO A 46 4.38 -8.78 4.77
CA PRO A 46 4.71 -8.11 3.50
C PRO A 46 5.85 -7.11 3.69
N ASP A 47 6.55 -6.85 2.61
CA ASP A 47 7.62 -5.86 2.61
C ASP A 47 7.09 -4.44 2.40
N LEU A 48 5.87 -4.32 1.89
CA LEU A 48 5.25 -3.04 1.60
C LEU A 48 3.74 -3.23 1.46
N VAL A 49 2.98 -2.20 1.86
CA VAL A 49 1.52 -2.19 1.71
C VAL A 49 1.11 -1.07 0.76
N VAL A 50 0.28 -1.40 -0.22
CA VAL A 50 -0.40 -0.40 -1.05
C VAL A 50 -1.82 -0.29 -0.52
N LEU A 51 -2.18 0.86 0.00
CA LEU A 51 -3.41 1.06 0.76
C LEU A 51 -4.31 2.09 0.09
N ASP A 52 -5.55 1.69 -0.21
CA ASP A 52 -6.56 2.59 -0.73
C ASP A 52 -7.11 3.46 0.42
N ILE A 53 -7.24 4.76 0.17
CA ILE A 53 -7.77 5.69 1.17
C ILE A 53 -9.28 5.51 1.35
N LYS A 54 -10.02 5.46 0.26
CA LYS A 54 -11.48 5.38 0.31
C LYS A 54 -11.98 3.97 0.00
N MET A 55 -12.46 3.30 1.02
CA MET A 55 -13.12 2.01 0.90
C MET A 55 -14.51 2.13 1.51
N VAL A 56 -15.44 1.27 1.06
CA VAL A 56 -16.84 1.35 1.47
C VAL A 56 -17.00 1.25 2.99
N ASP A 57 -16.33 0.27 3.60
CA ASP A 57 -16.50 0.00 5.02
C ASP A 57 -15.37 0.51 5.90
N TYR A 58 -14.31 1.03 5.33
CA TYR A 58 -13.12 1.42 6.09
C TYR A 58 -12.53 2.71 5.56
N ASN A 59 -11.98 3.49 6.48
CA ASN A 59 -11.21 4.68 6.13
C ASN A 59 -9.73 4.27 6.08
N GLY A 60 -9.12 4.41 4.90
CA GLY A 60 -7.73 4.03 4.72
C GLY A 60 -6.75 4.84 5.58
N LEU A 61 -7.09 6.08 5.91
CA LEU A 61 -6.24 6.90 6.76
C LEU A 61 -6.21 6.37 8.19
N ASP A 62 -7.35 5.88 8.68
CA ASP A 62 -7.42 5.26 10.01
C ASP A 62 -6.62 3.94 10.01
N LEU A 63 -6.74 3.18 8.93
CA LEU A 63 -5.97 1.93 8.79
C LEU A 63 -4.46 2.22 8.74
N LEU A 64 -4.07 3.28 8.05
CA LEU A 64 -2.67 3.70 8.01
C LEU A 64 -2.14 3.98 9.41
N GLN A 65 -2.93 4.69 10.22
CA GLN A 65 -2.53 4.99 11.58
C GLN A 65 -2.35 3.71 12.40
N ASP A 66 -3.29 2.77 12.25
CA ASP A 66 -3.21 1.48 12.95
C ASP A 66 -1.97 0.68 12.52
N ILE A 67 -1.69 0.67 11.22
CA ILE A 67 -0.50 -0.01 10.69
C ILE A 67 0.76 0.64 11.26
N ARG A 68 0.83 1.96 11.24
CA ARG A 68 2.01 2.67 11.71
C ARG A 68 2.26 2.47 13.20
N ASN A 69 1.19 2.40 13.99
CA ASN A 69 1.30 2.16 15.42
C ASN A 69 1.85 0.77 15.75
N LYS A 70 1.51 -0.23 14.96
CA LYS A 70 1.94 -1.61 15.21
C LYS A 70 3.18 -2.02 14.41
N PHE A 71 3.29 -1.54 13.19
CA PHE A 71 4.38 -1.90 12.26
C PHE A 71 5.05 -0.63 11.76
N TYR A 72 5.68 0.10 12.65
CA TYR A 72 6.07 1.46 12.34
C TYR A 72 7.14 1.58 11.25
N ASN A 73 7.90 0.52 10.99
CA ASN A 73 8.91 0.51 9.91
C ASN A 73 8.38 -0.02 8.57
N LEU A 74 7.14 -0.48 8.53
CA LEU A 74 6.58 -1.05 7.30
C LEU A 74 6.28 0.05 6.29
N PRO A 75 6.87 0.02 5.09
CA PRO A 75 6.54 1.01 4.06
C PRO A 75 5.07 0.93 3.63
N VAL A 76 4.42 2.08 3.53
CA VAL A 76 3.04 2.18 3.06
C VAL A 76 2.97 3.21 1.95
N VAL A 77 2.43 2.79 0.80
CA VAL A 77 2.11 3.69 -0.31
C VAL A 77 0.61 3.85 -0.33
N LEU A 78 0.13 5.08 -0.15
CA LEU A 78 -1.30 5.36 -0.28
C LEU A 78 -1.66 5.55 -1.73
N CYS A 79 -2.78 4.95 -2.13
CA CYS A 79 -3.26 5.01 -3.51
C CYS A 79 -4.73 5.41 -3.49
N THR A 80 -5.08 6.48 -4.22
CA THR A 80 -6.43 6.99 -4.20
C THR A 80 -6.80 7.57 -5.56
N ALA A 81 -8.11 7.61 -5.84
CA ALA A 81 -8.62 8.24 -7.06
C ALA A 81 -8.64 9.78 -6.95
N TYR A 82 -8.40 10.33 -5.76
CA TYR A 82 -8.56 11.76 -5.51
C TYR A 82 -7.26 12.39 -5.05
N ASP A 83 -6.88 13.51 -5.68
CA ASP A 83 -5.67 14.24 -5.30
C ASP A 83 -5.92 15.23 -4.15
N THR A 84 -7.18 15.44 -3.75
CA THR A 84 -7.54 16.35 -2.67
C THR A 84 -6.97 15.93 -1.32
N PHE A 85 -6.54 14.69 -1.18
CA PHE A 85 -5.95 14.19 0.05
C PHE A 85 -4.46 14.50 0.19
N LYS A 86 -3.85 15.11 -0.81
CA LYS A 86 -2.42 15.40 -0.80
C LYS A 86 -1.97 16.26 0.38
N GLU A 87 -2.78 17.27 0.72
CA GLU A 87 -2.44 18.16 1.84
C GLU A 87 -2.48 17.41 3.16
N ASP A 88 -3.49 16.55 3.34
CA ASP A 88 -3.61 15.74 4.55
C ASP A 88 -2.46 14.75 4.65
N MET A 89 -1.92 14.31 3.52
CA MET A 89 -0.84 13.33 3.48
C MET A 89 0.44 13.84 4.11
N LYS A 90 0.66 15.14 4.15
CA LYS A 90 1.86 15.72 4.75
C LYS A 90 1.93 15.49 6.24
N SER A 91 0.80 15.32 6.89
CA SER A 91 0.73 15.10 8.33
C SER A 91 0.54 13.63 8.71
N ILE A 92 0.49 12.74 7.72
CA ILE A 92 0.22 11.32 7.92
C ILE A 92 1.49 10.51 7.67
N ALA A 93 1.57 9.36 8.29
CA ALA A 93 2.79 8.54 8.30
C ALA A 93 2.90 7.60 7.09
N ALA A 94 2.48 8.04 5.90
CA ALA A 94 2.70 7.29 4.67
C ALA A 94 4.05 7.65 4.08
N ASP A 95 4.67 6.69 3.42
CA ASP A 95 5.95 6.93 2.75
C ASP A 95 5.76 7.62 1.40
N PHE A 96 4.72 7.25 0.67
CA PHE A 96 4.41 7.82 -0.63
C PHE A 96 2.93 7.86 -0.89
N TYR A 97 2.54 8.69 -1.86
CA TYR A 97 1.17 8.91 -2.27
C TYR A 97 1.09 8.79 -3.80
N VAL A 98 0.11 8.04 -4.29
CA VAL A 98 -0.08 7.80 -5.72
C VAL A 98 -1.55 7.98 -6.07
N ILE A 99 -1.82 8.64 -7.20
CA ILE A 99 -3.17 8.76 -7.74
C ILE A 99 -3.48 7.48 -8.53
N LYS A 100 -4.64 6.88 -8.30
CA LYS A 100 -5.07 5.68 -9.02
C LYS A 100 -5.14 5.96 -10.53
N SER A 101 -4.60 5.02 -11.31
CA SER A 101 -4.55 5.13 -12.76
C SER A 101 -4.43 3.72 -13.34
N PHE A 102 -4.86 3.56 -14.59
CA PHE A 102 -4.60 2.31 -15.31
C PHE A 102 -3.12 2.19 -15.70
N ASP A 103 -2.41 3.31 -15.75
CA ASP A 103 -0.97 3.32 -15.94
C ASP A 103 -0.30 3.25 -14.58
N LEU A 104 0.36 2.14 -14.29
CA LEU A 104 0.97 1.89 -12.99
C LEU A 104 2.43 2.32 -12.90
N THR A 105 2.90 3.12 -13.86
CA THR A 105 4.29 3.57 -13.88
C THR A 105 4.68 4.29 -12.60
N ASP A 106 3.85 5.24 -12.14
CA ASP A 106 4.13 5.99 -10.93
C ASP A 106 4.08 5.10 -9.70
N LEU A 107 3.09 4.21 -9.63
CA LEU A 107 2.98 3.28 -8.50
C LEU A 107 4.22 2.38 -8.41
N LYS A 108 4.64 1.81 -9.53
CA LYS A 108 5.82 0.95 -9.58
C LYS A 108 7.08 1.70 -9.13
N LYS A 109 7.20 2.96 -9.54
CA LYS A 109 8.32 3.81 -9.15
C LYS A 109 8.34 4.05 -7.64
N LYS A 110 7.17 4.39 -7.07
CA LYS A 110 7.07 4.65 -5.62
C LYS A 110 7.32 3.40 -4.79
N ILE A 111 6.84 2.26 -5.26
CA ILE A 111 7.10 0.99 -4.59
C ILE A 111 8.61 0.72 -4.54
N LYS A 112 9.27 0.88 -5.66
CA LYS A 112 10.71 0.65 -5.74
C LYS A 112 11.47 1.59 -4.79
N MET A 113 11.11 2.87 -4.79
CA MET A 113 11.73 3.86 -3.91
C MET A 113 11.53 3.52 -2.44
N ALA A 114 10.33 3.11 -2.06
CA ALA A 114 10.02 2.76 -0.69
C ALA A 114 10.80 1.53 -0.22
N LEU A 115 10.91 0.53 -1.08
CA LEU A 115 11.66 -0.69 -0.76
C LEU A 115 13.16 -0.41 -0.64
N GLU A 116 13.71 0.44 -1.50
CA GLU A 116 15.10 0.84 -1.44
C GLU A 116 15.42 1.61 -0.15
N SER A 117 14.54 2.53 0.24
CA SER A 117 14.70 3.29 1.48
C SER A 117 14.70 2.38 2.71
N ARG A 118 13.81 1.38 2.71
CA ARG A 118 13.75 0.42 3.81
C ARG A 118 15.04 -0.40 3.91
N ALA A 119 15.56 -0.83 2.77
CA ALA A 119 16.80 -1.60 2.73
C ALA A 119 17.98 -0.82 3.30
N GLU A 120 18.03 0.49 2.99
CA GLU A 120 19.06 1.38 3.53
C GLU A 120 18.95 1.53 5.04
N VAL A 121 17.73 1.64 5.54
CA VAL A 121 17.51 1.79 6.99
C VAL A 121 17.84 0.51 7.74
N ASP A 122 17.55 -0.64 7.14
CA ASP A 122 17.78 -1.93 7.77
C ASP A 122 19.25 -2.34 7.82
N GLU A 123 20.10 -1.64 7.09
CA GLU A 123 21.53 -1.84 7.16
C GLU A 123 22.14 -1.09 8.34
#